data_d01f3bf60f86c07d7dd58c484a47b2d0
#
_entry.id   d01f3bf60f86c07d7dd58c484a47b2d0
#
_cell.length_a   1.000
_cell.length_b   1.000
_cell.length_c   1.000
_cell.angle_alpha   90.00
_cell.angle_beta   90.00
_cell.angle_gamma   90.00
#
_symmetry.space_group_name_H-M   'P 1'
#
loop_
_entity.id
_entity.type
_entity.pdbx_description
1 polymer ?
#
loop_
_entity_poly.entity_id
_entity_poly.type
_entity_poly.pdbx_seq_one_letter_code
_entity_poly.pdbx_strand_id
1 'polypeptide(L)'
;MNAEWRSFLERAGAVLTSDRVLHFGQAETELHAALSGEICCDLSHFGVIAARGPDGETFLQGQLTCDVRQVVPEHSMIGAYCSPKGRALASFRLFRCGDDYNLELPRSMVEPTLTRLRKYVLRARIALDDVSDTLARIGVAGSNATQLLAAQVSSSATELAVGDVLHVNGITAIRLPGATPRYELHGPVSEIQAVWNALAPHLMPVGAEAWQLLDVLAGVPTVYPETVEAFVPQMMNLELLDGISFKKGCYTGQEVVA
;
A
#
# COMPACT_ATOMS: atom_id res chain seq x y z
N MET A 1 6.11 -8.74 -10.84
CA MET A 1 5.60 -7.56 -11.61
C MET A 1 4.88 -8.05 -12.84
N ASN A 2 3.73 -7.47 -13.17
CA ASN A 2 2.99 -7.77 -14.41
C ASN A 2 3.87 -7.54 -15.65
N ALA A 3 3.87 -8.46 -16.63
CA ALA A 3 4.80 -8.41 -17.76
C ALA A 3 4.55 -7.23 -18.73
N GLU A 4 3.28 -6.88 -18.96
CA GLU A 4 2.90 -5.74 -19.81
C GLU A 4 3.32 -4.42 -19.15
N TRP A 5 3.07 -4.29 -17.84
CA TRP A 5 3.47 -3.13 -17.05
C TRP A 5 4.99 -2.98 -17.03
N ARG A 6 5.73 -4.08 -16.82
CA ARG A 6 7.19 -4.09 -16.89
C ARG A 6 7.70 -3.55 -18.23
N SER A 7 7.18 -4.09 -19.33
CA SER A 7 7.57 -3.66 -20.67
C SER A 7 7.25 -2.19 -20.93
N PHE A 8 6.18 -1.65 -20.34
CA PHE A 8 5.86 -0.24 -20.40
C PHE A 8 6.92 0.60 -19.67
N LEU A 9 7.27 0.24 -18.44
CA LEU A 9 8.28 0.95 -17.63
C LEU A 9 9.66 0.92 -18.29
N GLU A 10 10.06 -0.20 -18.89
CA GLU A 10 11.32 -0.33 -19.64
C GLU A 10 11.36 0.66 -20.81
N ARG A 11 10.25 0.78 -21.56
CA ARG A 11 10.15 1.80 -22.65
C ARG A 11 10.15 3.23 -22.12
N ALA A 12 9.68 3.47 -20.91
CA ALA A 12 9.74 4.76 -20.23
C ALA A 12 11.14 5.09 -19.65
N GLY A 13 12.12 4.19 -19.80
CA GLY A 13 13.50 4.40 -19.36
C GLY A 13 13.82 3.86 -17.97
N ALA A 14 12.95 3.04 -17.38
CA ALA A 14 13.19 2.45 -16.08
C ALA A 14 14.33 1.43 -16.12
N VAL A 15 15.21 1.50 -15.14
CA VAL A 15 16.16 0.44 -14.78
C VAL A 15 15.55 -0.40 -13.66
N LEU A 16 15.37 -1.70 -13.93
CA LEU A 16 14.60 -2.60 -13.07
C LEU A 16 15.41 -3.77 -12.55
N THR A 17 15.01 -4.27 -11.39
CA THR A 17 15.23 -5.66 -10.95
C THR A 17 14.02 -6.54 -11.31
N SER A 18 13.84 -7.70 -10.65
CA SER A 18 12.70 -8.59 -10.91
C SER A 18 11.33 -7.94 -10.66
N ASP A 19 11.23 -7.09 -9.63
CA ASP A 19 9.96 -6.57 -9.11
C ASP A 19 10.04 -5.10 -8.64
N ARG A 20 11.14 -4.38 -8.97
CA ARG A 20 11.41 -3.05 -8.45
C ARG A 20 12.07 -2.19 -9.50
N VAL A 21 11.59 -0.96 -9.67
CA VAL A 21 12.30 0.10 -10.40
C VAL A 21 13.37 0.67 -9.49
N LEU A 22 14.61 0.65 -9.96
CA LEU A 22 15.74 1.25 -9.24
C LEU A 22 15.79 2.75 -9.47
N HIS A 23 15.72 3.17 -10.73
CA HIS A 23 15.73 4.57 -11.15
C HIS A 23 15.32 4.70 -12.63
N PHE A 24 15.14 5.95 -13.09
CA PHE A 24 14.93 6.33 -14.50
C PHE A 24 16.15 7.05 -15.09
N GLY A 25 17.35 6.68 -14.62
CA GLY A 25 18.63 7.15 -15.14
C GLY A 25 19.36 8.17 -14.26
N GLN A 26 18.71 8.79 -13.27
CA GLN A 26 19.27 9.85 -12.42
C GLN A 26 18.94 9.66 -10.95
N ALA A 27 19.35 8.55 -10.34
CA ALA A 27 18.95 8.13 -8.99
C ALA A 27 19.08 9.22 -7.91
N GLU A 28 20.19 9.98 -7.93
CA GLU A 28 20.39 11.07 -6.94
C GLU A 28 19.42 12.23 -7.16
N THR A 29 19.21 12.63 -8.42
CA THR A 29 18.23 13.68 -8.77
C THR A 29 16.81 13.25 -8.43
N GLU A 30 16.48 11.97 -8.63
CA GLU A 30 15.18 11.40 -8.31
C GLU A 30 14.92 11.41 -6.80
N LEU A 31 15.92 11.10 -5.96
CA LEU A 31 15.84 11.23 -4.51
C LEU A 31 15.61 12.68 -4.07
N HIS A 32 16.32 13.63 -4.67
CA HIS A 32 16.10 15.05 -4.38
C HIS A 32 14.71 15.51 -4.79
N ALA A 33 14.21 15.06 -5.94
CA ALA A 33 12.86 15.38 -6.41
C ALA A 33 11.78 14.89 -5.42
N ALA A 34 11.98 13.75 -4.76
CA ALA A 34 11.04 13.26 -3.74
C ALA A 34 10.88 14.23 -2.55
N LEU A 35 11.90 15.03 -2.23
CA LEU A 35 11.84 15.96 -1.09
C LEU A 35 11.11 17.26 -1.40
N SER A 36 11.08 17.71 -2.64
CA SER A 36 10.61 19.06 -2.99
C SER A 36 9.91 19.18 -4.33
N GLY A 37 9.86 18.10 -5.10
CA GLY A 37 9.30 18.09 -6.44
C GLY A 37 7.96 17.40 -6.56
N GLU A 38 7.55 17.27 -7.81
CA GLU A 38 6.37 16.52 -8.22
C GLU A 38 6.86 15.20 -8.81
N ILE A 39 6.48 14.06 -8.23
CA ILE A 39 7.00 12.76 -8.61
C ILE A 39 5.92 11.72 -8.92
N CYS A 40 6.27 10.77 -9.78
CA CYS A 40 5.52 9.55 -10.03
C CYS A 40 6.44 8.33 -9.86
N CYS A 41 6.00 7.32 -9.13
CA CYS A 41 6.78 6.12 -8.80
C CYS A 41 6.00 4.85 -9.15
N ASP A 42 6.67 3.84 -9.72
CA ASP A 42 6.13 2.48 -9.78
C ASP A 42 6.16 1.84 -8.40
N LEU A 43 5.03 1.24 -7.99
CA LEU A 43 4.89 0.60 -6.68
C LEU A 43 4.89 -0.93 -6.74
N SER A 44 5.45 -1.55 -7.78
CA SER A 44 5.53 -3.02 -7.91
C SER A 44 6.38 -3.69 -6.84
N HIS A 45 7.20 -2.92 -6.11
CA HIS A 45 7.95 -3.40 -4.95
C HIS A 45 7.07 -3.69 -3.72
N PHE A 46 5.81 -3.24 -3.73
CA PHE A 46 4.75 -3.75 -2.87
C PHE A 46 4.00 -4.90 -3.57
N GLY A 47 3.39 -5.77 -2.79
CA GLY A 47 2.48 -6.79 -3.25
C GLY A 47 1.15 -6.67 -2.52
N VAL A 48 0.14 -7.39 -2.99
CA VAL A 48 -1.22 -7.36 -2.45
C VAL A 48 -1.71 -8.76 -2.16
N ILE A 49 -2.16 -8.98 -0.93
CA ILE A 49 -2.93 -10.16 -0.55
C ILE A 49 -4.40 -9.80 -0.58
N ALA A 50 -5.19 -10.48 -1.42
CA ALA A 50 -6.64 -10.37 -1.40
C ALA A 50 -7.24 -11.41 -0.45
N ALA A 51 -8.14 -10.96 0.43
CA ALA A 51 -8.94 -11.77 1.32
C ALA A 51 -10.40 -11.73 0.86
N ARG A 52 -10.87 -12.84 0.28
CA ARG A 52 -12.16 -12.96 -0.40
C ARG A 52 -13.08 -13.89 0.35
N GLY A 53 -14.34 -13.51 0.47
CA GLY A 53 -15.38 -14.37 1.01
C GLY A 53 -16.11 -13.76 2.19
N PRO A 54 -17.28 -14.35 2.56
CA PRO A 54 -18.21 -13.74 3.50
C PRO A 54 -17.67 -13.64 4.94
N ASP A 55 -16.68 -14.44 5.30
CA ASP A 55 -16.10 -14.42 6.64
C ASP A 55 -14.80 -13.56 6.69
N GLY A 56 -14.48 -12.79 5.64
CA GLY A 56 -13.26 -11.99 5.51
C GLY A 56 -13.07 -10.99 6.64
N GLU A 57 -14.09 -10.18 6.94
CA GLU A 57 -14.06 -9.22 8.06
C GLU A 57 -13.77 -9.91 9.40
N THR A 58 -14.56 -10.92 9.74
CA THR A 58 -14.44 -11.64 11.03
C THR A 58 -13.08 -12.30 11.15
N PHE A 59 -12.58 -12.92 10.09
CA PHE A 59 -11.27 -13.55 10.07
C PHE A 59 -10.15 -12.53 10.29
N LEU A 60 -10.12 -11.47 9.49
CA LEU A 60 -9.09 -10.44 9.59
C LEU A 60 -9.17 -9.69 10.93
N GLN A 61 -10.38 -9.46 11.44
CA GLN A 61 -10.58 -8.85 12.76
C GLN A 61 -9.89 -9.62 13.90
N GLY A 62 -9.83 -10.94 13.82
CA GLY A 62 -9.12 -11.80 14.77
C GLY A 62 -7.61 -11.92 14.55
N GLN A 63 -7.06 -11.38 13.46
CA GLN A 63 -5.66 -11.51 13.11
C GLN A 63 -4.88 -10.20 13.21
N LEU A 64 -5.52 -9.05 12.94
CA LEU A 64 -4.85 -7.78 12.67
C LEU A 64 -5.01 -6.81 13.84
N THR A 65 -4.10 -5.84 13.98
CA THR A 65 -4.10 -4.85 15.07
C THR A 65 -5.14 -3.75 14.89
N CYS A 66 -5.42 -3.32 13.65
CA CYS A 66 -6.42 -2.31 13.33
C CYS A 66 -7.86 -2.85 13.46
N ASP A 67 -8.84 -1.98 13.60
CA ASP A 67 -10.27 -2.39 13.57
C ASP A 67 -10.75 -2.52 12.13
N VAL A 68 -10.79 -3.75 11.62
CA VAL A 68 -11.15 -4.08 10.22
C VAL A 68 -12.55 -3.58 9.85
N ARG A 69 -13.45 -3.40 10.81
CA ARG A 69 -14.80 -2.87 10.58
C ARG A 69 -14.82 -1.40 10.16
N GLN A 70 -13.72 -0.67 10.41
CA GLN A 70 -13.55 0.71 9.95
C GLN A 70 -13.02 0.79 8.51
N VAL A 71 -12.59 -0.35 7.94
CA VAL A 71 -12.15 -0.43 6.54
C VAL A 71 -13.40 -0.58 5.67
N VAL A 72 -13.90 0.54 5.21
CA VAL A 72 -15.05 0.65 4.31
C VAL A 72 -14.57 0.96 2.88
N PRO A 73 -15.44 0.91 1.85
CA PRO A 73 -15.01 1.22 0.48
C PRO A 73 -14.32 2.58 0.34
N GLU A 74 -14.70 3.56 1.16
CA GLU A 74 -14.20 4.94 1.11
C GLU A 74 -13.04 5.21 2.08
N HIS A 75 -12.62 4.20 2.90
CA HIS A 75 -11.57 4.43 3.89
C HIS A 75 -10.66 3.21 4.09
N SER A 76 -9.35 3.45 4.04
CA SER A 76 -8.28 2.48 4.29
C SER A 76 -7.67 2.68 5.66
N MET A 77 -7.04 1.64 6.19
CA MET A 77 -6.28 1.69 7.45
C MET A 77 -4.88 1.11 7.28
N ILE A 78 -3.96 1.56 8.10
CA ILE A 78 -2.68 0.89 8.33
C ILE A 78 -2.87 -0.09 9.48
N GLY A 79 -2.10 -1.19 9.49
CA GLY A 79 -2.13 -2.15 10.59
C GLY A 79 -0.93 -3.08 10.57
N ALA A 80 -0.89 -3.98 11.55
CA ALA A 80 0.09 -5.06 11.60
C ALA A 80 -0.58 -6.41 11.84
N TYR A 81 0.10 -7.45 11.40
CA TYR A 81 -0.10 -8.83 11.78
C TYR A 81 1.00 -9.21 12.77
N CYS A 82 0.62 -9.73 13.94
CA CYS A 82 1.55 -10.00 15.03
C CYS A 82 1.71 -11.49 15.33
N SER A 83 2.85 -11.85 15.91
CA SER A 83 3.04 -13.15 16.57
C SER A 83 2.27 -13.18 17.91
N PRO A 84 2.07 -14.37 18.52
CA PRO A 84 1.49 -14.47 19.87
C PRO A 84 2.25 -13.69 20.94
N LYS A 85 3.52 -13.33 20.68
CA LYS A 85 4.35 -12.49 21.56
C LYS A 85 4.17 -11.00 21.32
N GLY A 86 3.17 -10.57 20.52
CA GLY A 86 2.90 -9.18 20.19
C GLY A 86 3.95 -8.54 19.27
N ARG A 87 4.83 -9.33 18.63
CA ARG A 87 5.86 -8.82 17.71
C ARG A 87 5.31 -8.75 16.29
N ALA A 88 5.58 -7.66 15.58
CA ALA A 88 5.12 -7.46 14.22
C ALA A 88 5.77 -8.46 13.25
N LEU A 89 4.95 -9.24 12.55
CA LEU A 89 5.32 -10.17 11.50
C LEU A 89 5.21 -9.53 10.12
N ALA A 90 4.25 -8.60 9.97
CA ALA A 90 4.06 -7.76 8.79
C ALA A 90 3.36 -6.47 9.18
N SER A 91 3.64 -5.39 8.46
CA SER A 91 2.82 -4.16 8.42
C SER A 91 2.22 -4.02 7.03
N PHE A 92 1.06 -3.41 6.94
CA PHE A 92 0.33 -3.30 5.67
C PHE A 92 -0.62 -2.10 5.68
N ARG A 93 -1.04 -1.70 4.49
CA ARG A 93 -2.26 -0.93 4.27
C ARG A 93 -3.39 -1.88 3.96
N LEU A 94 -4.53 -1.72 4.64
CA LEU A 94 -5.75 -2.48 4.42
C LEU A 94 -6.81 -1.57 3.80
N PHE A 95 -7.34 -1.98 2.65
CA PHE A 95 -8.40 -1.27 1.94
C PHE A 95 -9.34 -2.25 1.25
N ARG A 96 -10.49 -1.77 0.81
CA ARG A 96 -11.45 -2.58 0.04
C ARG A 96 -11.36 -2.29 -1.45
N CYS A 97 -11.59 -3.34 -2.24
CA CYS A 97 -11.84 -3.22 -3.67
C CYS A 97 -13.04 -4.13 -3.99
N GLY A 98 -14.21 -3.53 -4.20
CA GLY A 98 -15.48 -4.25 -4.16
C GLY A 98 -15.72 -4.86 -2.78
N ASP A 99 -16.01 -6.17 -2.75
CA ASP A 99 -16.23 -6.93 -1.51
C ASP A 99 -14.94 -7.49 -0.89
N ASP A 100 -13.82 -7.43 -1.60
CA ASP A 100 -12.56 -7.99 -1.18
C ASP A 100 -11.80 -7.03 -0.26
N TYR A 101 -11.18 -7.58 0.80
CA TYR A 101 -10.15 -6.88 1.58
C TYR A 101 -8.78 -7.09 0.94
N ASN A 102 -8.01 -6.02 0.78
CA ASN A 102 -6.68 -6.04 0.18
C ASN A 102 -5.65 -5.55 1.20
N LEU A 103 -4.64 -6.39 1.48
CA LEU A 103 -3.50 -6.06 2.31
C LEU A 103 -2.33 -5.76 1.39
N GLU A 104 -1.91 -4.49 1.32
CA GLU A 104 -0.70 -4.08 0.61
C GLU A 104 0.48 -4.05 1.58
N LEU A 105 1.56 -4.74 1.21
CA LEU A 105 2.77 -4.90 2.00
C LEU A 105 3.99 -5.11 1.08
N PRO A 106 5.25 -5.04 1.58
CA PRO A 106 6.42 -5.34 0.74
C PRO A 106 6.28 -6.67 0.02
N ARG A 107 6.64 -6.71 -1.25
CA ARG A 107 6.54 -7.91 -2.09
C ARG A 107 7.20 -9.13 -1.46
N SER A 108 8.36 -8.94 -0.84
CA SER A 108 9.10 -9.98 -0.13
C SER A 108 8.35 -10.57 1.08
N MET A 109 7.35 -9.86 1.58
CA MET A 109 6.55 -10.26 2.74
C MET A 109 5.22 -10.93 2.37
N VAL A 110 4.82 -10.93 1.10
CA VAL A 110 3.54 -11.51 0.65
C VAL A 110 3.46 -13.01 0.98
N GLU A 111 4.36 -13.81 0.44
CA GLU A 111 4.33 -15.26 0.63
C GLU A 111 4.52 -15.69 2.10
N PRO A 112 5.47 -15.13 2.87
CA PRO A 112 5.56 -15.42 4.31
C PRO A 112 4.29 -15.09 5.09
N THR A 113 3.61 -13.96 4.76
CA THR A 113 2.37 -13.55 5.42
C THR A 113 1.21 -14.45 5.04
N LEU A 114 1.04 -14.76 3.75
CA LEU A 114 0.04 -15.71 3.24
C LEU A 114 0.16 -17.08 3.90
N THR A 115 1.36 -17.63 3.91
CA THR A 115 1.63 -18.95 4.53
C THR A 115 1.24 -18.97 6.00
N ARG A 116 1.45 -17.87 6.73
CA ARG A 116 1.07 -17.77 8.15
C ARG A 116 -0.44 -17.60 8.33
N LEU A 117 -1.07 -16.67 7.60
CA LEU A 117 -2.50 -16.42 7.70
C LEU A 117 -3.32 -17.66 7.32
N ARG A 118 -2.92 -18.39 6.27
CA ARG A 118 -3.61 -19.62 5.81
C ARG A 118 -3.68 -20.71 6.89
N LYS A 119 -2.75 -20.76 7.84
CA LYS A 119 -2.79 -21.72 8.95
C LYS A 119 -3.97 -21.49 9.88
N TYR A 120 -4.53 -20.30 9.92
CA TYR A 120 -5.67 -19.93 10.76
C TYR A 120 -7.01 -19.96 10.01
N VAL A 121 -7.01 -20.20 8.70
CA VAL A 121 -8.23 -20.40 7.88
C VAL A 121 -8.75 -21.83 8.12
N LEU A 122 -9.31 -22.11 9.29
CA LEU A 122 -9.76 -23.46 9.65
C LEU A 122 -11.12 -23.79 9.02
N ARG A 123 -12.18 -23.06 9.45
CA ARG A 123 -13.56 -23.25 9.00
C ARG A 123 -14.15 -21.98 8.40
N ALA A 124 -13.37 -20.89 8.35
CA ALA A 124 -13.80 -19.63 7.78
C ALA A 124 -13.95 -19.77 6.25
N ARG A 125 -15.03 -19.23 5.73
CA ARG A 125 -15.31 -19.18 4.28
C ARG A 125 -14.58 -17.98 3.67
N ILE A 126 -13.26 -18.10 3.57
CA ILE A 126 -12.36 -17.08 3.05
C ILE A 126 -11.29 -17.74 2.17
N ALA A 127 -10.95 -17.10 1.07
CA ALA A 127 -9.76 -17.38 0.27
C ALA A 127 -8.74 -16.25 0.44
N LEU A 128 -7.47 -16.62 0.54
CA LEU A 128 -6.34 -15.69 0.64
C LEU A 128 -5.42 -15.92 -0.55
N ASP A 129 -5.29 -14.94 -1.43
CA ASP A 129 -4.56 -15.05 -2.69
C ASP A 129 -3.55 -13.91 -2.85
N ASP A 130 -2.38 -14.23 -3.44
CA ASP A 130 -1.48 -13.21 -3.96
C ASP A 130 -2.04 -12.68 -5.29
N VAL A 131 -2.45 -11.41 -5.28
CA VAL A 131 -2.97 -10.72 -6.46
C VAL A 131 -2.03 -9.61 -6.94
N SER A 132 -0.78 -9.65 -6.52
CA SER A 132 0.20 -8.60 -6.76
C SER A 132 0.39 -8.24 -8.23
N ASP A 133 0.22 -9.19 -9.15
CA ASP A 133 0.45 -8.98 -10.58
C ASP A 133 -0.83 -8.81 -11.41
N THR A 134 -2.00 -8.75 -10.74
CA THR A 134 -3.28 -8.57 -11.43
C THR A 134 -3.55 -7.11 -11.81
N LEU A 135 -2.95 -6.15 -11.07
CA LEU A 135 -3.10 -4.72 -11.27
C LEU A 135 -1.73 -4.05 -11.37
N ALA A 136 -1.66 -2.92 -12.08
CA ALA A 136 -0.55 -1.99 -11.97
C ALA A 136 -0.80 -1.04 -10.78
N ARG A 137 0.28 -0.54 -10.20
CA ARG A 137 0.24 0.39 -9.06
C ARG A 137 1.27 1.49 -9.27
N ILE A 138 0.84 2.73 -9.01
CA ILE A 138 1.72 3.89 -9.04
C ILE A 138 1.51 4.78 -7.83
N GLY A 139 2.56 5.45 -7.41
CA GLY A 139 2.54 6.52 -6.43
C GLY A 139 2.66 7.88 -7.11
N VAL A 140 1.91 8.85 -6.63
CA VAL A 140 1.99 10.25 -7.07
C VAL A 140 2.17 11.11 -5.83
N ALA A 141 3.16 12.00 -5.83
CA ALA A 141 3.40 12.90 -4.71
C ALA A 141 3.92 14.26 -5.18
N GLY A 142 3.60 15.29 -4.38
CA GLY A 142 4.02 16.67 -4.61
C GLY A 142 2.93 17.67 -4.27
N SER A 143 3.27 18.95 -4.29
CA SER A 143 2.35 20.04 -3.90
C SER A 143 1.13 20.14 -4.84
N ASN A 144 1.29 19.78 -6.10
CA ASN A 144 0.23 19.81 -7.11
C ASN A 144 -0.42 18.44 -7.35
N ALA A 145 -0.02 17.39 -6.62
CA ALA A 145 -0.51 16.02 -6.85
C ALA A 145 -2.05 15.94 -6.79
N THR A 146 -2.69 16.64 -5.85
CA THR A 146 -4.16 16.68 -5.74
C THR A 146 -4.81 17.27 -7.00
N GLN A 147 -4.31 18.40 -7.49
CA GLN A 147 -4.85 19.07 -8.68
C GLN A 147 -4.61 18.25 -9.95
N LEU A 148 -3.46 17.62 -10.06
CA LEU A 148 -3.14 16.73 -11.17
C LEU A 148 -4.08 15.51 -11.20
N LEU A 149 -4.31 14.88 -10.04
CA LEU A 149 -5.26 13.77 -9.96
C LEU A 149 -6.70 14.23 -10.19
N ALA A 150 -7.09 15.41 -9.70
CA ALA A 150 -8.40 15.98 -9.97
C ALA A 150 -8.67 16.20 -11.46
N ALA A 151 -7.65 16.59 -12.20
CA ALA A 151 -7.75 16.83 -13.64
C ALA A 151 -7.71 15.52 -14.47
N GLN A 152 -6.93 14.51 -14.04
CA GLN A 152 -6.65 13.33 -14.87
C GLN A 152 -7.41 12.07 -14.44
N VAL A 153 -7.90 12.01 -13.19
CA VAL A 153 -8.58 10.82 -12.64
C VAL A 153 -10.01 11.17 -12.25
N SER A 154 -10.21 12.11 -11.29
CA SER A 154 -11.51 12.55 -10.84
C SER A 154 -11.42 13.82 -10.01
N SER A 155 -12.34 14.77 -10.24
CA SER A 155 -12.46 15.99 -9.42
C SER A 155 -12.64 15.69 -7.93
N SER A 156 -13.22 14.56 -7.55
CA SER A 156 -13.37 14.12 -6.16
C SER A 156 -12.04 13.88 -5.43
N ALA A 157 -10.90 13.79 -6.14
CA ALA A 157 -9.60 13.72 -5.51
C ALA A 157 -9.28 14.92 -4.60
N THR A 158 -9.92 16.08 -4.84
CA THR A 158 -9.75 17.29 -4.01
C THR A 158 -10.36 17.16 -2.61
N GLU A 159 -11.30 16.26 -2.42
CA GLU A 159 -12.06 16.08 -1.17
C GLU A 159 -11.47 15.00 -0.26
N LEU A 160 -10.52 14.20 -0.76
CA LEU A 160 -9.94 13.08 -0.01
C LEU A 160 -9.13 13.58 1.18
N ALA A 161 -9.43 13.09 2.38
CA ALA A 161 -8.59 13.16 3.55
C ALA A 161 -7.56 12.01 3.57
N VAL A 162 -6.57 12.07 4.45
CA VAL A 162 -5.59 10.98 4.63
C VAL A 162 -6.34 9.70 5.06
N GLY A 163 -6.05 8.59 4.37
CA GLY A 163 -6.72 7.31 4.55
C GLY A 163 -7.94 7.10 3.66
N ASP A 164 -8.49 8.17 3.07
CA ASP A 164 -9.65 8.03 2.19
C ASP A 164 -9.30 7.34 0.88
N VAL A 165 -10.31 6.64 0.37
CA VAL A 165 -10.26 5.83 -0.85
C VAL A 165 -11.31 6.33 -1.83
N LEU A 166 -10.91 6.48 -3.09
CA LEU A 166 -11.79 6.82 -4.20
C LEU A 166 -11.76 5.71 -5.25
N HIS A 167 -12.92 5.20 -5.60
CA HIS A 167 -13.06 4.25 -6.70
C HIS A 167 -13.69 4.93 -7.92
N VAL A 168 -12.97 4.96 -9.03
CA VAL A 168 -13.45 5.62 -10.27
C VAL A 168 -12.84 4.93 -11.49
N ASN A 169 -13.68 4.58 -12.47
CA ASN A 169 -13.25 4.00 -13.76
C ASN A 169 -12.29 2.80 -13.62
N GLY A 170 -12.52 1.93 -12.63
CA GLY A 170 -11.66 0.78 -12.36
C GLY A 170 -10.34 1.11 -11.64
N ILE A 171 -10.10 2.38 -11.32
CA ILE A 171 -8.95 2.82 -10.53
C ILE A 171 -9.39 3.00 -9.08
N THR A 172 -8.57 2.51 -8.17
CA THR A 172 -8.64 2.79 -6.73
C THR A 172 -7.52 3.77 -6.38
N ALA A 173 -7.89 4.98 -5.95
CA ALA A 173 -6.95 5.99 -5.47
C ALA A 173 -7.05 6.12 -3.95
N ILE A 174 -5.91 6.08 -3.26
CA ILE A 174 -5.83 6.16 -1.79
C ILE A 174 -4.97 7.36 -1.42
N ARG A 175 -5.48 8.26 -0.57
CA ARG A 175 -4.67 9.35 -0.05
C ARG A 175 -3.82 8.90 1.12
N LEU A 176 -2.51 9.15 1.03
CA LEU A 176 -1.51 8.71 2.00
C LEU A 176 -1.11 9.84 2.97
N PRO A 177 -0.60 9.49 4.18
CA PRO A 177 0.02 10.46 5.06
C PRO A 177 1.32 10.99 4.45
N GLY A 178 1.66 12.26 4.74
CA GLY A 178 2.88 12.90 4.28
C GLY A 178 2.83 14.41 4.48
N ALA A 179 3.99 15.06 4.43
CA ALA A 179 4.09 16.52 4.50
C ALA A 179 3.50 17.21 3.26
N THR A 180 3.57 16.54 2.10
CA THR A 180 2.93 16.96 0.85
C THR A 180 1.86 15.95 0.45
N PRO A 181 0.87 16.34 -0.39
CA PRO A 181 -0.12 15.40 -0.90
C PRO A 181 0.52 14.19 -1.58
N ARG A 182 0.10 12.99 -1.17
CA ARG A 182 0.57 11.71 -1.70
C ARG A 182 -0.61 10.79 -1.95
N TYR A 183 -0.53 10.05 -3.05
CA TYR A 183 -1.58 9.11 -3.44
C TYR A 183 -0.96 7.82 -3.99
N GLU A 184 -1.61 6.71 -3.71
CA GLU A 184 -1.44 5.44 -4.42
C GLU A 184 -2.62 5.23 -5.37
N LEU A 185 -2.34 4.76 -6.58
CA LEU A 185 -3.34 4.39 -7.56
C LEU A 185 -3.14 2.93 -7.97
N HIS A 186 -4.21 2.16 -7.88
CA HIS A 186 -4.27 0.75 -8.26
C HIS A 186 -5.28 0.58 -9.38
N GLY A 187 -4.97 -0.15 -10.43
CA GLY A 187 -5.93 -0.36 -11.52
C GLY A 187 -5.43 -1.30 -12.59
N PRO A 188 -6.29 -1.61 -13.60
CA PRO A 188 -5.86 -2.33 -14.79
C PRO A 188 -4.66 -1.66 -15.44
N VAL A 189 -3.79 -2.47 -16.04
CA VAL A 189 -2.54 -1.96 -16.65
C VAL A 189 -2.82 -0.85 -17.65
N SER A 190 -3.83 -1.00 -18.51
CA SER A 190 -4.23 0.01 -19.51
C SER A 190 -4.60 1.35 -18.89
N GLU A 191 -5.38 1.33 -17.82
CA GLU A 191 -5.85 2.53 -17.14
C GLU A 191 -4.70 3.26 -16.44
N ILE A 192 -3.85 2.50 -15.74
CA ILE A 192 -2.67 3.07 -15.07
C ILE A 192 -1.65 3.60 -16.08
N GLN A 193 -1.46 2.95 -17.25
CA GLN A 193 -0.64 3.48 -18.33
C GLN A 193 -1.19 4.80 -18.87
N ALA A 194 -2.51 4.90 -19.03
CA ALA A 194 -3.14 6.15 -19.47
C ALA A 194 -2.92 7.28 -18.47
N VAL A 195 -3.12 7.01 -17.18
CA VAL A 195 -2.86 7.98 -16.10
C VAL A 195 -1.38 8.36 -16.04
N TRP A 196 -0.46 7.39 -16.11
CA TRP A 196 0.98 7.66 -16.15
C TRP A 196 1.35 8.61 -17.28
N ASN A 197 0.89 8.32 -18.51
CA ASN A 197 1.19 9.14 -19.68
C ASN A 197 0.61 10.56 -19.56
N ALA A 198 -0.57 10.72 -18.96
CA ALA A 198 -1.19 12.01 -18.72
C ALA A 198 -0.44 12.84 -17.67
N LEU A 199 0.14 12.18 -16.67
CA LEU A 199 0.91 12.80 -15.58
C LEU A 199 2.37 13.06 -15.93
N ALA A 200 2.98 12.26 -16.83
CA ALA A 200 4.41 12.31 -17.18
C ALA A 200 4.94 13.70 -17.56
N PRO A 201 4.19 14.60 -18.25
CA PRO A 201 4.67 15.95 -18.52
C PRO A 201 4.83 16.84 -17.28
N HIS A 202 4.25 16.45 -16.14
CA HIS A 202 4.16 17.24 -14.92
C HIS A 202 4.94 16.64 -13.74
N LEU A 203 5.31 15.36 -13.83
CA LEU A 203 5.91 14.59 -12.74
C LEU A 203 7.23 13.98 -13.18
N MET A 204 8.22 14.01 -12.30
CA MET A 204 9.45 13.25 -12.51
C MET A 204 9.21 11.78 -12.16
N PRO A 205 9.45 10.82 -13.08
CA PRO A 205 9.44 9.41 -12.73
C PRO A 205 10.64 9.10 -11.83
N VAL A 206 10.41 8.35 -10.75
CA VAL A 206 11.42 8.05 -9.74
C VAL A 206 11.42 6.57 -9.37
N GLY A 207 12.58 6.09 -8.89
CA GLY A 207 12.73 4.74 -8.37
C GLY A 207 12.09 4.53 -7.00
N ALA A 208 11.98 3.26 -6.61
CA ALA A 208 11.33 2.84 -5.37
C ALA A 208 11.97 3.45 -4.10
N GLU A 209 13.28 3.75 -4.11
CA GLU A 209 13.95 4.37 -2.95
C GLU A 209 13.43 5.78 -2.66
N ALA A 210 13.08 6.53 -3.69
CA ALA A 210 12.50 7.86 -3.55
C ALA A 210 11.11 7.78 -2.85
N TRP A 211 10.30 6.76 -3.20
CA TRP A 211 9.02 6.54 -2.52
C TRP A 211 9.19 6.08 -1.08
N GLN A 212 10.12 5.15 -0.83
CA GLN A 212 10.45 4.69 0.52
C GLN A 212 10.93 5.83 1.43
N LEU A 213 11.70 6.80 0.88
CA LEU A 213 12.08 8.00 1.61
C LEU A 213 10.84 8.78 2.07
N LEU A 214 9.81 8.92 1.23
CA LEU A 214 8.57 9.58 1.61
C LEU A 214 7.81 8.82 2.71
N ASP A 215 7.84 7.49 2.71
CA ASP A 215 7.24 6.68 3.79
C ASP A 215 7.98 6.89 5.12
N VAL A 216 9.31 6.91 5.09
CA VAL A 216 10.14 7.21 6.28
C VAL A 216 9.82 8.61 6.84
N LEU A 217 9.75 9.62 5.97
CA LEU A 217 9.44 11.00 6.37
C LEU A 217 8.00 11.16 6.90
N ALA A 218 7.07 10.34 6.42
CA ALA A 218 5.70 10.30 6.90
C ALA A 218 5.53 9.44 8.17
N GLY A 219 6.59 8.79 8.66
CA GLY A 219 6.55 7.90 9.82
C GLY A 219 5.78 6.60 9.58
N VAL A 220 5.56 6.22 8.31
CA VAL A 220 4.86 4.97 7.94
C VAL A 220 5.81 3.79 8.08
N PRO A 221 5.53 2.84 9.00
CA PRO A 221 6.44 1.73 9.27
C PRO A 221 6.28 0.62 8.25
N THR A 222 7.40 0.04 7.84
CA THR A 222 7.42 -1.12 6.95
C THR A 222 8.23 -2.25 7.57
N VAL A 223 7.63 -3.45 7.67
CA VAL A 223 8.31 -4.67 8.10
C VAL A 223 8.88 -5.38 6.87
N TYR A 224 10.19 -5.55 6.86
CA TYR A 224 10.94 -6.32 5.87
C TYR A 224 11.41 -7.66 6.48
N PRO A 225 11.88 -8.63 5.69
CA PRO A 225 12.35 -9.93 6.20
C PRO A 225 13.36 -9.81 7.35
N GLU A 226 14.24 -8.81 7.29
CA GLU A 226 15.29 -8.56 8.27
C GLU A 226 14.76 -8.01 9.61
N THR A 227 13.55 -7.47 9.63
CA THR A 227 12.93 -6.83 10.80
C THR A 227 11.70 -7.58 11.34
N VAL A 228 11.42 -8.78 10.81
CA VAL A 228 10.34 -9.66 11.32
C VAL A 228 10.58 -9.95 12.80
N GLU A 229 9.55 -9.74 13.63
CA GLU A 229 9.60 -9.91 15.10
C GLU A 229 10.60 -8.99 15.83
N ALA A 230 11.20 -8.00 15.18
CA ALA A 230 12.11 -7.07 15.85
C ALA A 230 11.38 -6.09 16.78
N PHE A 231 10.17 -5.67 16.41
CA PHE A 231 9.45 -4.60 17.10
C PHE A 231 8.03 -5.01 17.50
N VAL A 232 7.49 -4.37 18.54
CA VAL A 232 6.05 -4.34 18.81
C VAL A 232 5.42 -3.17 18.04
N PRO A 233 4.11 -3.21 17.70
CA PRO A 233 3.44 -2.19 16.89
C PRO A 233 3.58 -0.75 17.42
N GLN A 234 3.61 -0.56 18.74
CA GLN A 234 3.78 0.78 19.34
C GLN A 234 5.15 1.38 19.05
N MET A 235 6.22 0.56 18.98
CA MET A 235 7.57 1.02 18.60
C MET A 235 7.67 1.43 17.14
N MET A 236 6.63 1.11 16.35
CA MET A 236 6.56 1.34 14.90
C MET A 236 5.61 2.50 14.55
N ASN A 237 5.29 3.39 15.47
CA ASN A 237 4.34 4.50 15.28
C ASN A 237 2.90 4.07 14.92
N LEU A 238 2.55 2.79 14.95
CA LEU A 238 1.23 2.33 14.51
C LEU A 238 0.09 2.88 15.36
N GLU A 239 0.35 3.23 16.61
CA GLU A 239 -0.63 3.93 17.46
C GLU A 239 -0.94 5.33 16.93
N LEU A 240 0.09 6.07 16.49
CA LEU A 240 -0.06 7.43 15.93
C LEU A 240 -0.74 7.45 14.56
N LEU A 241 -0.74 6.32 13.88
CA LEU A 241 -1.34 6.11 12.56
C LEU A 241 -2.70 5.39 12.61
N ASP A 242 -3.32 5.32 13.80
CA ASP A 242 -4.57 4.58 14.06
C ASP A 242 -4.50 3.09 13.64
N GLY A 243 -3.29 2.54 13.55
CA GLY A 243 -3.03 1.15 13.15
C GLY A 243 -3.22 0.13 14.29
N ILE A 244 -3.51 0.57 15.51
CA ILE A 244 -3.80 -0.27 16.68
C ILE A 244 -5.16 0.13 17.25
N SER A 245 -6.08 -0.83 17.35
CA SER A 245 -7.34 -0.62 18.05
C SER A 245 -7.29 -1.23 19.44
N PHE A 246 -7.43 -0.39 20.48
CA PHE A 246 -7.55 -0.79 21.88
C PHE A 246 -9.00 -1.13 22.29
N LYS A 247 -9.96 -0.92 21.39
CA LYS A 247 -11.40 -1.09 21.64
C LYS A 247 -12.02 -2.30 20.95
N LYS A 248 -11.28 -2.92 20.01
CA LYS A 248 -11.75 -4.11 19.28
C LYS A 248 -11.67 -5.38 20.14
N GLY A 249 -12.29 -6.46 19.66
CA GLY A 249 -12.17 -7.80 20.28
C GLY A 249 -10.76 -8.39 20.13
N CYS A 250 -10.58 -9.60 20.69
CA CYS A 250 -9.28 -10.27 20.74
C CYS A 250 -8.67 -10.52 19.34
N TYR A 251 -7.36 -10.36 19.26
CA TYR A 251 -6.54 -10.72 18.11
C TYR A 251 -5.19 -11.28 18.55
N THR A 252 -4.49 -11.94 17.65
CA THR A 252 -3.20 -12.59 17.96
C THR A 252 -2.17 -11.56 18.47
N GLY A 253 -1.63 -11.79 19.67
CA GLY A 253 -0.61 -10.92 20.30
C GLY A 253 -1.16 -9.72 21.06
N GLN A 254 -2.47 -9.57 21.17
CA GLN A 254 -3.12 -8.42 21.84
C GLN A 254 -2.64 -8.18 23.26
N GLU A 255 -2.44 -9.23 24.08
CA GLU A 255 -2.01 -9.09 25.48
C GLU A 255 -0.72 -8.31 25.70
N VAL A 256 0.10 -8.18 24.65
CA VAL A 256 1.35 -7.41 24.67
C VAL A 256 1.18 -6.05 23.98
N VAL A 257 0.25 -5.97 23.03
CA VAL A 257 0.03 -4.78 22.19
C VAL A 257 -1.00 -3.83 22.78
N ALA A 258 -2.01 -4.34 23.51
CA ALA A 258 -3.15 -3.53 23.98
C ALA A 258 -3.44 -3.72 25.47
#